data_ef5ef6488a2259d9342a39a36f2bf44c
#
_entry.id   ef5ef6488a2259d9342a39a36f2bf44c
#
_cell.length_a   1.000
_cell.length_b   1.000
_cell.length_c   1.000
_cell.angle_alpha   90.00
_cell.angle_beta   90.00
_cell.angle_gamma   90.00
#
_symmetry.space_group_name_H-M   'P 1'
#
loop_
_entity.id
_entity.type
_entity.pdbx_description
1 polymer ?
#
loop_
_entity_poly.entity_id
_entity_poly.type
_entity_poly.pdbx_seq_one_letter_code
_entity_poly.pdbx_strand_id
1 'polypeptide(L)'
;NYAIVYFYNVYGPREIAKGKYATLIALFKEKIKNKQKLTVVSPGTQKRNFTHVEDIIEGLIMVGEKGNGDNYGIGSPEAYSVLEIADFFNTPILMIPERPGNRMDAEIDTSKTEALGWKPKWPIKDYLISK
;
A
#
# COMPACT_ATOMS: atom_id res chain seq x y z
N ASN A 1 -29.88 -2.51 -1.20
CA ASN A 1 -28.77 -1.93 -1.97
C ASN A 1 -27.45 -2.17 -1.27
N TYR A 2 -26.41 -2.41 -2.04
CA TYR A 2 -25.07 -2.62 -1.53
C TYR A 2 -24.03 -2.14 -2.54
N ALA A 3 -22.80 -1.92 -2.04
CA ALA A 3 -21.64 -1.70 -2.90
C ALA A 3 -20.45 -2.46 -2.29
N ILE A 4 -19.65 -3.05 -3.17
CA ILE A 4 -18.48 -3.82 -2.75
C ILE A 4 -17.22 -3.09 -3.21
N VAL A 5 -16.30 -2.88 -2.28
CA VAL A 5 -15.04 -2.20 -2.54
C VAL A 5 -13.87 -3.16 -2.37
N TYR A 6 -12.80 -2.92 -3.11
CA TYR A 6 -11.56 -3.68 -3.05
C TYR A 6 -10.39 -2.73 -2.88
N PHE A 7 -9.54 -2.98 -1.91
CA PHE A 7 -8.33 -2.19 -1.72
C PHE A 7 -7.23 -3.05 -1.10
N TYR A 8 -5.98 -2.69 -1.42
CA TYR A 8 -4.80 -3.41 -0.96
C TYR A 8 -3.70 -2.43 -0.55
N ASN A 9 -2.78 -2.91 0.26
CA ASN A 9 -1.55 -2.16 0.61
C ASN A 9 -1.83 -0.75 1.10
N VAL A 10 -2.75 -0.64 2.05
CA VAL A 10 -3.07 0.62 2.71
C VAL A 10 -1.93 0.97 3.67
N TYR A 11 -1.51 2.21 3.67
CA TYR A 11 -0.50 2.69 4.60
C TYR A 11 -0.98 3.97 5.28
N GLY A 12 -0.34 4.34 6.38
CA GLY A 12 -0.67 5.55 7.11
C GLY A 12 -0.40 5.40 8.60
N PRO A 13 -0.76 6.39 9.40
CA PRO A 13 -0.60 6.31 10.86
C PRO A 13 -1.34 5.12 11.45
N ARG A 14 -0.75 4.53 12.50
CA ARG A 14 -1.32 3.40 13.25
C ARG A 14 -1.30 2.06 12.54
N GLU A 15 -0.40 1.90 11.56
CA GLU A 15 -0.21 0.60 10.93
C GLU A 15 0.30 -0.44 11.93
N ILE A 16 -0.06 -1.69 11.68
CA ILE A 16 0.40 -2.80 12.51
C ILE A 16 1.83 -3.18 12.11
N ALA A 17 2.76 -3.02 13.04
CA ALA A 17 4.18 -3.29 12.82
C ALA A 17 4.64 -4.67 13.30
N LYS A 18 3.80 -5.42 14.01
CA LYS A 18 4.17 -6.71 14.58
C LYS A 18 3.13 -7.78 14.30
N GLY A 19 3.61 -9.02 14.22
CA GLY A 19 2.75 -10.19 14.05
C GLY A 19 2.41 -10.48 12.59
N LYS A 20 1.48 -11.39 12.41
CA LYS A 20 1.11 -11.95 11.11
C LYS A 20 0.56 -10.92 10.12
N TYR A 21 -0.08 -9.88 10.63
CA TYR A 21 -0.74 -8.88 9.80
C TYR A 21 0.04 -7.57 9.69
N ALA A 22 1.32 -7.60 10.02
CA ALA A 22 2.16 -6.42 9.90
C ALA A 22 2.30 -5.98 8.44
N THR A 23 2.23 -4.66 8.21
CA THR A 23 2.35 -4.09 6.88
C THR A 23 3.81 -3.81 6.53
N LEU A 24 4.12 -3.75 5.23
CA LEU A 24 5.49 -3.55 4.76
C LEU A 24 6.10 -2.25 5.29
N ILE A 25 5.38 -1.14 5.16
CA ILE A 25 5.89 0.18 5.56
C ILE A 25 6.08 0.24 7.08
N ALA A 26 5.14 -0.31 7.83
CA ALA A 26 5.26 -0.35 9.29
C ALA A 26 6.45 -1.23 9.74
N LEU A 27 6.65 -2.36 9.06
CA LEU A 27 7.81 -3.22 9.32
C LEU A 27 9.13 -2.49 9.06
N PHE A 28 9.22 -1.76 7.96
CA PHE A 28 10.42 -1.00 7.62
C PHE A 28 10.68 0.08 8.67
N LYS A 29 9.65 0.82 9.07
CA LYS A 29 9.79 1.84 10.11
C LYS A 29 10.25 1.25 11.44
N GLU A 30 9.72 0.11 11.82
CA GLU A 30 10.12 -0.59 13.05
C GLU A 30 11.58 -1.04 12.98
N LYS A 31 12.02 -1.56 11.83
CA LYS A 31 13.43 -1.94 11.60
C LYS A 31 14.36 -0.75 11.78
N ILE A 32 14.01 0.38 11.18
CA ILE A 32 14.79 1.61 11.28
C ILE A 32 14.88 2.09 12.72
N LYS A 33 13.75 2.09 13.42
CA LYS A 33 13.69 2.46 14.83
C LYS A 33 14.63 1.62 15.69
N ASN A 34 14.76 0.35 15.36
CA ASN A 34 15.62 -0.60 16.07
C ASN A 34 17.03 -0.67 15.51
N LYS A 35 17.39 0.23 14.58
CA LYS A 35 18.71 0.29 13.92
C LYS A 35 19.08 -1.01 13.22
N GLN A 36 18.10 -1.66 12.62
CA GLN A 36 18.26 -2.91 11.89
C GLN A 36 18.20 -2.68 10.37
N LYS A 37 18.77 -3.61 9.59
CA LYS A 37 18.64 -3.59 8.14
C LYS A 37 17.21 -3.90 7.74
N LEU A 38 16.77 -3.32 6.62
CA LEU A 38 15.47 -3.66 6.03
C LEU A 38 15.56 -5.04 5.40
N THR A 39 14.59 -5.91 5.66
CA THR A 39 14.54 -7.23 5.03
C THR A 39 13.62 -7.17 3.82
N VAL A 40 14.14 -7.60 2.67
CA VAL A 40 13.39 -7.61 1.41
C VAL A 40 13.34 -9.04 0.88
N VAL A 41 12.14 -9.55 0.64
CA VAL A 41 11.95 -10.89 0.07
C VAL A 41 12.32 -10.84 -1.42
N SER A 42 13.27 -11.73 -1.81
CA SER A 42 13.71 -11.77 -3.20
C SER A 42 12.58 -12.10 -4.16
N PRO A 43 12.58 -11.52 -5.36
CA PRO A 43 13.60 -10.64 -5.92
C PRO A 43 13.46 -9.17 -5.50
N GLY A 44 12.38 -8.77 -4.80
CA GLY A 44 12.16 -7.39 -4.39
C GLY A 44 11.65 -6.47 -5.49
N THR A 45 11.47 -7.01 -6.70
CA THR A 45 10.96 -6.26 -7.86
C THR A 45 9.44 -6.33 -7.98
N GLN A 46 8.80 -7.10 -7.12
CA GLN A 46 7.34 -7.18 -7.08
C GLN A 46 6.75 -5.81 -6.76
N LYS A 47 5.79 -5.39 -7.58
CA LYS A 47 5.18 -4.06 -7.46
C LYS A 47 3.87 -4.09 -6.71
N ARG A 48 3.59 -2.99 -6.01
CA ARG A 48 2.35 -2.78 -5.27
C ARG A 48 1.90 -1.34 -5.45
N ASN A 49 0.60 -1.14 -5.51
CA ASN A 49 0.01 0.17 -5.43
C ASN A 49 -0.25 0.48 -3.96
N PHE A 50 0.49 1.42 -3.40
CA PHE A 50 0.34 1.82 -1.99
C PHE A 50 -0.60 3.01 -1.92
N THR A 51 -1.64 2.91 -1.10
CA THR A 51 -2.65 3.95 -0.99
C THR A 51 -2.78 4.40 0.46
N HIS A 52 -2.74 5.71 0.67
CA HIS A 52 -2.85 6.28 2.01
C HIS A 52 -4.24 5.99 2.60
N VAL A 53 -4.28 5.72 3.90
CA VAL A 53 -5.52 5.39 4.59
C VAL A 53 -6.59 6.48 4.43
N GLU A 54 -6.19 7.76 4.40
CA GLU A 54 -7.13 8.87 4.20
C GLU A 54 -7.78 8.81 2.81
N ASP A 55 -7.02 8.43 1.79
CA ASP A 55 -7.58 8.25 0.45
C ASP A 55 -8.55 7.07 0.39
N ILE A 56 -8.25 6.01 1.10
CA ILE A 56 -9.14 4.85 1.21
C ILE A 56 -10.45 5.25 1.88
N ILE A 57 -10.37 6.00 2.97
CA ILE A 57 -11.56 6.47 3.71
C ILE A 57 -12.44 7.34 2.83
N GLU A 58 -11.87 8.30 2.11
CA GLU A 58 -12.63 9.13 1.17
C GLU A 58 -13.32 8.28 0.10
N GLY A 59 -12.59 7.28 -0.42
CA GLY A 59 -13.16 6.36 -1.41
C GLY A 59 -14.33 5.55 -0.84
N LEU A 60 -14.19 5.04 0.38
CA LEU A 60 -15.24 4.28 1.04
C LEU A 60 -16.49 5.12 1.25
N ILE A 61 -16.32 6.36 1.70
CA ILE A 61 -17.45 7.28 1.90
C ILE A 61 -18.15 7.56 0.56
N MET A 62 -17.37 7.84 -0.47
CA MET A 62 -17.92 8.16 -1.79
C MET A 62 -18.69 6.99 -2.40
N VAL A 63 -18.14 5.78 -2.29
CA VAL A 63 -18.81 4.57 -2.76
C VAL A 63 -20.06 4.30 -1.93
N GLY A 64 -20.01 4.52 -0.61
CA GLY A 64 -21.16 4.35 0.26
C GLY A 64 -22.31 5.29 -0.09
N GLU A 65 -22.00 6.50 -0.51
CA GLU A 65 -23.01 7.50 -0.87
C GLU A 65 -23.53 7.36 -2.31
N LYS A 66 -22.64 7.03 -3.25
CA LYS A 66 -22.94 7.10 -4.69
C LYS A 66 -22.83 5.77 -5.42
N GLY A 67 -22.19 4.77 -4.81
CA GLY A 67 -21.93 3.50 -5.46
C GLY A 67 -23.12 2.56 -5.42
N ASN A 68 -23.12 1.61 -6.35
CA ASN A 68 -24.12 0.55 -6.38
C ASN A 68 -23.50 -0.66 -7.09
N GLY A 69 -23.54 -1.81 -6.42
CA GLY A 69 -23.01 -3.05 -6.97
C GLY A 69 -21.55 -3.29 -6.68
N ASP A 70 -20.92 -4.11 -7.50
CA ASP A 70 -19.57 -4.61 -7.30
C ASP A 70 -18.51 -3.83 -8.10
N ASN A 71 -17.25 -4.18 -7.88
CA ASN A 71 -16.07 -3.73 -8.65
C ASN A 71 -15.59 -2.29 -8.39
N TYR A 72 -15.82 -1.77 -7.20
CA TYR A 72 -15.24 -0.48 -6.81
C TYR A 72 -13.82 -0.68 -6.24
N GLY A 73 -12.82 -0.62 -7.10
CA GLY A 73 -11.42 -0.64 -6.68
C GLY A 73 -10.99 0.73 -6.16
N ILE A 74 -10.32 0.76 -5.02
CA ILE A 74 -9.77 1.98 -4.45
C ILE A 74 -8.25 1.80 -4.32
N GLY A 75 -7.48 2.58 -5.07
CA GLY A 75 -6.03 2.47 -5.04
C GLY A 75 -5.36 3.57 -5.85
N SER A 76 -4.17 3.95 -5.40
CA SER A 76 -3.35 4.90 -6.14
C SER A 76 -2.86 4.26 -7.44
N PRO A 77 -2.82 5.01 -8.56
CA PRO A 77 -2.27 4.49 -9.81
C PRO A 77 -0.74 4.30 -9.75
N GLU A 78 -0.07 4.92 -8.79
CA GLU A 78 1.37 4.78 -8.65
C GLU A 78 1.75 3.43 -8.05
N ALA A 79 2.56 2.67 -8.79
CA ALA A 79 3.06 1.38 -8.33
C ALA A 79 4.55 1.48 -8.03
N TYR A 80 4.97 0.90 -6.92
CA TYR A 80 6.36 0.85 -6.52
C TYR A 80 6.76 -0.58 -6.19
N SER A 81 7.99 -0.95 -6.55
CA SER A 81 8.55 -2.22 -6.11
C SER A 81 8.93 -2.13 -4.63
N VAL A 82 9.08 -3.27 -3.99
CA VAL A 82 9.52 -3.33 -2.60
C VAL A 82 10.91 -2.68 -2.45
N LEU A 83 11.80 -2.90 -3.42
CA LEU A 83 13.13 -2.27 -3.42
C LEU A 83 13.04 -0.75 -3.54
N GLU A 84 12.16 -0.23 -4.38
CA GLU A 84 11.96 1.22 -4.51
C GLU A 84 11.47 1.83 -3.19
N ILE A 85 10.55 1.15 -2.51
CA ILE A 85 10.06 1.62 -1.20
C ILE A 85 11.20 1.59 -0.18
N ALA A 86 12.02 0.54 -0.17
CA ALA A 86 13.18 0.44 0.73
C ALA A 86 14.19 1.57 0.48
N ASP A 87 14.38 1.94 -0.78
CA ASP A 87 15.30 3.02 -1.15
C ASP A 87 14.90 4.38 -0.55
N PHE A 88 13.60 4.65 -0.41
CA PHE A 88 13.14 5.88 0.21
C PHE A 88 13.61 6.03 1.66
N PHE A 89 13.89 4.94 2.33
CA PHE A 89 14.35 4.95 3.72
C PHE A 89 15.86 5.12 3.84
N ASN A 90 16.59 5.00 2.74
CA ASN A 90 18.05 5.15 2.70
C ASN A 90 18.77 4.34 3.81
N THR A 91 18.37 3.10 3.95
CA THR A 91 18.85 2.18 4.99
C THR A 91 19.37 0.89 4.35
N PRO A 92 20.43 0.26 4.89
CA PRO A 92 20.94 -0.99 4.34
C PRO A 92 19.86 -2.07 4.25
N ILE A 93 19.91 -2.84 3.17
CA ILE A 93 18.93 -3.88 2.85
C ILE A 93 19.56 -5.25 2.98
N LEU A 94 18.81 -6.20 3.55
CA LEU A 94 19.15 -7.62 3.59
C LEU A 94 18.13 -8.38 2.75
N MET A 95 18.59 -9.00 1.65
CA MET A 95 17.73 -9.82 0.80
C MET A 95 17.51 -11.18 1.46
N ILE A 96 16.27 -11.63 1.52
CA ILE A 96 15.93 -12.97 2.04
C ILE A 96 15.31 -13.82 0.93
N PRO A 97 15.34 -15.17 1.06
CA PRO A 97 14.85 -16.06 0.00
C PRO A 97 13.38 -15.83 -0.35
N GLU A 98 13.07 -16.04 -1.62
CA GLU A 98 11.71 -15.99 -2.13
C GLU A 98 10.81 -16.98 -1.38
N ARG A 99 9.57 -16.56 -1.12
CA ARG A 99 8.58 -17.40 -0.45
C ARG A 99 7.54 -17.90 -1.45
N PRO A 100 7.08 -19.16 -1.31
CA PRO A 100 5.96 -19.65 -2.13
C PRO A 100 4.72 -18.78 -1.97
N GLY A 101 4.02 -18.52 -3.06
CA GLY A 101 2.81 -17.72 -3.05
C GLY A 101 3.01 -16.23 -2.98
N ASN A 102 4.25 -15.75 -3.05
CA ASN A 102 4.52 -14.32 -3.06
C ASN A 102 4.07 -13.72 -4.39
N ARG A 103 3.19 -12.72 -4.32
CA ARG A 103 2.64 -12.08 -5.53
C ARG A 103 3.66 -11.11 -6.10
N MET A 104 3.96 -11.24 -7.40
CA MET A 104 4.90 -10.35 -8.08
C MET A 104 4.29 -8.98 -8.38
N ASP A 105 3.08 -8.96 -8.93
CA ASP A 105 2.39 -7.73 -9.25
C ASP A 105 0.96 -7.77 -8.74
N ALA A 106 0.43 -6.59 -8.41
CA ALA A 106 -0.94 -6.44 -8.00
C ALA A 106 -1.55 -5.28 -8.77
N GLU A 107 -2.64 -5.56 -9.46
CA GLU A 107 -3.40 -4.53 -10.15
C GLU A 107 -4.76 -4.36 -9.51
N ILE A 108 -5.22 -3.12 -9.50
CA ILE A 108 -6.56 -2.76 -9.03
C ILE A 108 -7.20 -1.90 -10.10
N ASP A 109 -8.39 -2.27 -10.52
CA ASP A 109 -9.15 -1.44 -11.45
C ASP A 109 -9.93 -0.41 -10.64
N THR A 110 -9.51 0.85 -10.75
CA THR A 110 -10.10 1.96 -10.02
C THR A 110 -11.06 2.79 -10.86
N SER A 111 -11.28 2.41 -12.12
CA SER A 111 -12.07 3.22 -13.06
C SER A 111 -13.48 3.51 -12.57
N LYS A 112 -14.15 2.54 -11.96
CA LYS A 112 -15.50 2.70 -11.45
C LYS A 112 -15.58 3.69 -10.28
N THR A 113 -14.58 3.65 -9.40
CA THR A 113 -14.48 4.59 -8.28
C THR A 113 -14.13 5.99 -8.75
N GLU A 114 -13.21 6.10 -9.71
CA GLU A 114 -12.83 7.38 -10.30
C GLU A 114 -14.00 8.04 -11.01
N ALA A 115 -14.89 7.25 -11.62
CA ALA A 115 -16.09 7.76 -12.26
C ALA A 115 -17.04 8.44 -11.28
N LEU A 116 -16.96 8.13 -9.97
CA LEU A 116 -17.72 8.81 -8.93
C LEU A 116 -17.09 10.15 -8.53
N GLY A 117 -15.88 10.43 -9.00
CA GLY A 117 -15.15 11.65 -8.67
C GLY A 117 -13.98 11.45 -7.69
N TRP A 118 -13.68 10.22 -7.31
CA TRP A 118 -12.60 9.93 -6.37
C TRP A 118 -11.23 10.08 -7.04
N LYS A 119 -10.27 10.65 -6.31
CA LYS A 119 -8.86 10.75 -6.72
C LYS A 119 -7.97 10.64 -5.48
N PRO A 120 -6.83 9.92 -5.58
CA PRO A 120 -5.87 9.90 -4.48
C PRO A 120 -5.21 11.27 -4.33
N LYS A 121 -5.00 11.69 -3.10
CA LYS A 121 -4.41 13.00 -2.77
C LYS A 121 -3.11 12.90 -1.99
N TRP A 122 -2.75 11.69 -1.52
CA TRP A 122 -1.62 11.49 -0.62
C TRP A 122 -0.57 10.60 -1.30
N PRO A 123 0.43 11.21 -2.00
CA PRO A 123 1.52 10.40 -2.58
C PRO A 123 2.33 9.71 -1.49
N ILE A 124 2.66 8.44 -1.70
CA ILE A 124 3.43 7.67 -0.73
C ILE A 124 4.80 8.31 -0.45
N LYS A 125 5.42 8.88 -1.48
CA LYS A 125 6.72 9.53 -1.35
C LYS A 125 6.73 10.57 -0.25
N ASP A 126 5.68 11.40 -0.17
CA ASP A 126 5.57 12.45 0.85
C ASP A 126 5.49 11.85 2.25
N TYR A 127 4.77 10.76 2.41
CA TYR A 127 4.65 10.06 3.69
C TYR A 127 5.98 9.43 4.14
N LEU A 128 6.73 8.85 3.20
CA LEU A 128 7.99 8.19 3.52
C LEU A 128 9.11 9.18 3.83
N ILE A 129 9.06 10.37 3.25
CA ILE A 129 10.05 11.43 3.48
C ILE A 129 9.74 12.21 4.76
N SER A 130 8.47 12.45 5.05
CA SER A 130 8.05 13.12 6.28
C SER A 130 8.18 12.17 7.46
N LYS A 131 9.04 12.49 8.39
CA LYS A 131 9.30 11.67 9.56
C LYS A 131 8.53 12.14 10.77
#